data_1cbbbb432bb09605488cf8c7a948fb3f
#
_entry.id   1cbbbb432bb09605488cf8c7a948fb3f
#
_cell.length_a   1.000
_cell.length_b   1.000
_cell.length_c   1.000
_cell.angle_alpha   90.00
_cell.angle_beta   90.00
_cell.angle_gamma   90.00
#
_symmetry.space_group_name_H-M   'P 1'
#
loop_
_entity.id
_entity.type
_entity.pdbx_description
1 polymer ?
#
loop_
_entity_poly.entity_id
_entity_poly.type
_entity_poly.pdbx_seq_one_letter_code
_entity_poly.pdbx_strand_id
1 'polypeptide(L)'
;MSQVSRPRLAYPLIALTAVAGLAVLLGVHWAPLTRFDSALSERARTFGHAHPIWVGTLRVVTDAGATMVFLAAGTALAVVLLWLRRYADSAAIALCTVAVPAGWLAFHAWLPRPRPVAGFVTVDSNGFPSGHSAHAAAAGLIAVLLLWPRLRRTGRVVAVVAAVAAAAVVGVSRVALLTHWPSDVVGGWLLGFALASLCVAAVGMVQSCARWRSSGTADPT
;
A
#
# COMPACT_ATOMS: atom_id res chain seq x y z
N MET A 1 30.15 -4.91 -17.79
CA MET A 1 29.82 -3.78 -16.90
C MET A 1 28.29 -3.65 -16.87
N SER A 2 27.65 -4.30 -15.89
CA SER A 2 26.19 -4.18 -15.71
C SER A 2 25.88 -2.80 -15.17
N GLN A 3 25.14 -2.01 -15.91
CA GLN A 3 24.57 -0.74 -15.47
C GLN A 3 23.71 -1.05 -14.22
N VAL A 4 24.22 -0.70 -13.04
CA VAL A 4 23.40 -0.65 -11.83
C VAL A 4 22.39 0.46 -12.06
N SER A 5 21.19 0.08 -12.48
CA SER A 5 20.10 1.05 -12.67
C SER A 5 19.86 1.74 -11.33
N ARG A 6 20.13 3.06 -11.29
CA ARG A 6 19.81 3.88 -10.11
C ARG A 6 18.34 3.64 -9.73
N PRO A 7 18.04 3.43 -8.44
CA PRO A 7 16.65 3.24 -8.02
C PRO A 7 15.82 4.42 -8.54
N ARG A 8 14.75 4.09 -9.26
CA ARG A 8 13.85 5.12 -9.82
C ARG A 8 13.02 5.73 -8.69
N LEU A 9 13.61 6.63 -7.91
CA LEU A 9 12.95 7.31 -6.79
C LEU A 9 11.84 8.27 -7.23
N ALA A 10 11.78 8.62 -8.52
CA ALA A 10 10.77 9.54 -9.03
C ALA A 10 9.33 9.05 -8.74
N TYR A 11 9.02 7.78 -9.00
CA TYR A 11 7.66 7.26 -8.81
C TYR A 11 7.17 7.31 -7.35
N PRO A 12 7.93 6.81 -6.36
CA PRO A 12 7.50 6.92 -4.96
C PRO A 12 7.43 8.37 -4.47
N LEU A 13 8.31 9.26 -4.93
CA LEU A 13 8.24 10.68 -4.59
C LEU A 13 7.01 11.35 -5.18
N ILE A 14 6.66 11.08 -6.44
CA ILE A 14 5.42 11.56 -7.06
C ILE A 14 4.20 11.06 -6.25
N ALA A 15 4.18 9.79 -5.87
CA ALA A 15 3.08 9.23 -5.08
C ALA A 15 2.98 9.89 -3.69
N LEU A 16 4.08 10.15 -2.99
CA LEU A 16 4.07 10.89 -1.72
C LEU A 16 3.59 12.33 -1.89
N THR A 17 4.04 13.01 -2.94
CA THR A 17 3.56 14.37 -3.25
C THR A 17 2.05 14.37 -3.54
N ALA A 18 1.55 13.35 -4.23
CA ALA A 18 0.12 13.21 -4.49
C ALA A 18 -0.68 12.94 -3.20
N VAL A 19 -0.16 12.11 -2.28
CA VAL A 19 -0.77 11.91 -0.94
C VAL A 19 -0.81 13.22 -0.16
N ALA A 20 0.31 13.96 -0.13
CA ALA A 20 0.38 15.25 0.56
C ALA A 20 -0.58 16.27 -0.05
N GLY A 21 -0.64 16.37 -1.38
CA GLY A 21 -1.60 17.22 -2.08
C GLY A 21 -3.05 16.85 -1.76
N LEU A 22 -3.37 15.56 -1.76
CA LEU A 22 -4.69 15.07 -1.38
C LEU A 22 -5.03 15.43 0.08
N ALA A 23 -4.08 15.27 1.01
CA ALA A 23 -4.24 15.65 2.40
C ALA A 23 -4.50 17.15 2.57
N VAL A 24 -3.80 18.01 1.82
CA VAL A 24 -4.06 19.45 1.79
C VAL A 24 -5.47 19.76 1.30
N LEU A 25 -5.89 19.17 0.16
CA LEU A 25 -7.25 19.38 -0.39
C LEU A 25 -8.34 18.97 0.61
N LEU A 26 -8.10 17.90 1.35
CA LEU A 26 -9.02 17.44 2.40
C LEU A 26 -9.00 18.38 3.61
N GLY A 27 -7.82 18.85 4.03
CA GLY A 27 -7.68 19.79 5.15
C GLY A 27 -8.34 21.14 4.90
N VAL A 28 -8.32 21.63 3.64
CA VAL A 28 -9.03 22.86 3.25
C VAL A 28 -10.48 22.62 2.81
N HIS A 29 -10.99 21.40 2.96
CA HIS A 29 -12.37 21.03 2.59
C HIS A 29 -12.75 21.39 1.15
N TRP A 30 -11.84 21.11 0.19
CA TRP A 30 -12.07 21.47 -1.21
C TRP A 30 -13.36 20.85 -1.75
N ALA A 31 -14.33 21.71 -2.04
CA ALA A 31 -15.71 21.32 -2.31
C ALA A 31 -15.92 20.32 -3.46
N PRO A 32 -15.17 20.34 -4.58
CA PRO A 32 -15.32 19.29 -5.61
C PRO A 32 -14.97 17.89 -5.11
N LEU A 33 -13.91 17.75 -4.29
CA LEU A 33 -13.48 16.46 -3.74
C LEU A 33 -14.48 15.94 -2.69
N THR A 34 -14.92 16.82 -1.78
CA THR A 34 -15.90 16.43 -0.75
C THR A 34 -17.25 16.05 -1.35
N ARG A 35 -17.68 16.75 -2.41
CA ARG A 35 -18.89 16.40 -3.16
C ARG A 35 -18.77 15.04 -3.86
N PHE A 36 -17.62 14.76 -4.49
CA PHE A 36 -17.35 13.48 -5.11
C PHE A 36 -17.39 12.33 -4.07
N ASP A 37 -16.70 12.50 -2.94
CA ASP A 37 -16.69 11.54 -1.85
C ASP A 37 -18.12 11.25 -1.33
N SER A 38 -18.88 12.31 -1.08
CA SER A 38 -20.26 12.18 -0.57
C SER A 38 -21.18 11.50 -1.59
N ALA A 39 -21.10 11.90 -2.87
CA ALA A 39 -21.96 11.35 -3.92
C ALA A 39 -21.72 9.84 -4.13
N LEU A 40 -20.43 9.40 -4.12
CA LEU A 40 -20.11 8.00 -4.30
C LEU A 40 -20.46 7.17 -3.06
N SER A 41 -20.26 7.72 -1.86
CA SER A 41 -20.63 7.05 -0.61
C SER A 41 -22.16 6.91 -0.48
N GLU A 42 -22.92 7.89 -0.93
CA GLU A 42 -24.40 7.79 -0.92
C GLU A 42 -24.90 6.70 -1.89
N ARG A 43 -24.29 6.58 -3.07
CA ARG A 43 -24.59 5.47 -4.00
C ARG A 43 -24.25 4.11 -3.37
N ALA A 44 -23.10 4.02 -2.67
CA ALA A 44 -22.70 2.81 -1.97
C ALA A 44 -23.68 2.46 -0.84
N ARG A 45 -24.19 3.46 -0.11
CA ARG A 45 -25.20 3.32 0.93
C ARG A 45 -26.50 2.73 0.37
N THR A 46 -27.03 3.37 -0.67
CA THR A 46 -28.28 2.93 -1.32
C THR A 46 -28.16 1.49 -1.84
N PHE A 47 -27.03 1.18 -2.50
CA PHE A 47 -26.77 -0.16 -3.01
C PHE A 47 -26.64 -1.18 -1.87
N GLY A 48 -25.90 -0.86 -0.81
CA GLY A 48 -25.67 -1.76 0.31
C GLY A 48 -26.94 -2.11 1.09
N HIS A 49 -27.84 -1.14 1.30
CA HIS A 49 -29.14 -1.40 1.90
C HIS A 49 -30.03 -2.33 1.05
N ALA A 50 -29.95 -2.20 -0.27
CA ALA A 50 -30.69 -3.07 -1.19
C ALA A 50 -30.09 -4.49 -1.30
N HIS A 51 -28.81 -4.66 -0.94
CA HIS A 51 -28.08 -5.91 -1.18
C HIS A 51 -27.28 -6.38 0.06
N PRO A 52 -27.94 -6.81 1.15
CA PRO A 52 -27.28 -7.15 2.43
C PRO A 52 -26.27 -8.32 2.31
N ILE A 53 -26.50 -9.25 1.38
CA ILE A 53 -25.56 -10.36 1.12
C ILE A 53 -24.21 -9.84 0.63
N TRP A 54 -24.20 -8.82 -0.23
CA TRP A 54 -22.96 -8.15 -0.68
C TRP A 54 -22.20 -7.50 0.46
N VAL A 55 -22.92 -6.85 1.38
CA VAL A 55 -22.30 -6.25 2.57
C VAL A 55 -21.61 -7.32 3.41
N GLY A 56 -22.26 -8.48 3.63
CA GLY A 56 -21.66 -9.62 4.33
C GLY A 56 -20.39 -10.14 3.65
N THR A 57 -20.45 -10.33 2.33
CA THR A 57 -19.29 -10.78 1.54
C THR A 57 -18.14 -9.79 1.61
N LEU A 58 -18.41 -8.50 1.48
CA LEU A 58 -17.38 -7.45 1.52
C LEU A 58 -16.70 -7.31 2.89
N ARG A 59 -17.41 -7.64 3.98
CA ARG A 59 -16.78 -7.70 5.33
C ARG A 59 -15.68 -8.74 5.37
N VAL A 60 -15.90 -9.91 4.81
CA VAL A 60 -14.88 -10.99 4.75
C VAL A 60 -13.74 -10.60 3.80
N VAL A 61 -14.07 -10.10 2.61
CA VAL A 61 -13.08 -9.71 1.60
C VAL A 61 -12.14 -8.60 2.11
N THR A 62 -12.68 -7.64 2.86
CA THR A 62 -11.89 -6.51 3.35
C THR A 62 -10.82 -6.93 4.35
N ASP A 63 -11.02 -8.04 5.08
CA ASP A 63 -10.09 -8.51 6.11
C ASP A 63 -8.73 -8.91 5.53
N ALA A 64 -8.66 -9.24 4.23
CA ALA A 64 -7.39 -9.44 3.53
C ALA A 64 -6.45 -8.20 3.58
N GLY A 65 -7.00 -6.99 3.73
CA GLY A 65 -6.24 -5.74 3.89
C GLY A 65 -6.01 -5.33 5.36
N ALA A 66 -6.47 -6.12 6.33
CA ALA A 66 -6.34 -5.79 7.74
C ALA A 66 -4.87 -5.69 8.19
N THR A 67 -4.59 -4.77 9.11
CA THR A 67 -3.22 -4.54 9.62
C THR A 67 -2.60 -5.80 10.18
N MET A 68 -3.36 -6.59 10.96
CA MET A 68 -2.85 -7.83 11.55
C MET A 68 -2.51 -8.88 10.49
N VAL A 69 -3.31 -8.98 9.41
CA VAL A 69 -3.02 -9.88 8.29
C VAL A 69 -1.75 -9.44 7.57
N PHE A 70 -1.60 -8.14 7.31
CA PHE A 70 -0.40 -7.59 6.68
C PHE A 70 0.86 -7.82 7.53
N LEU A 71 0.80 -7.56 8.84
CA LEU A 71 1.91 -7.78 9.76
C LEU A 71 2.28 -9.28 9.85
N ALA A 72 1.30 -10.15 10.02
CA ALA A 72 1.55 -11.59 10.12
C ALA A 72 2.13 -12.16 8.82
N ALA A 73 1.52 -11.85 7.67
CA ALA A 73 1.98 -12.32 6.37
C ALA A 73 3.37 -11.75 6.01
N GLY A 74 3.59 -10.46 6.28
CA GLY A 74 4.87 -9.81 6.03
C GLY A 74 5.99 -10.39 6.90
N THR A 75 5.73 -10.59 8.20
CA THR A 75 6.69 -11.21 9.12
C THR A 75 6.99 -12.65 8.70
N ALA A 76 5.98 -13.46 8.43
CA ALA A 76 6.16 -14.84 7.98
C ALA A 76 6.99 -14.90 6.68
N LEU A 77 6.68 -14.04 5.71
CA LEU A 77 7.42 -13.97 4.45
C LEU A 77 8.87 -13.55 4.67
N ALA A 78 9.13 -12.53 5.53
CA ALA A 78 10.49 -12.10 5.86
C ALA A 78 11.30 -13.24 6.50
N VAL A 79 10.71 -13.99 7.44
CA VAL A 79 11.35 -15.14 8.08
C VAL A 79 11.66 -16.26 7.07
N VAL A 80 10.71 -16.59 6.18
CA VAL A 80 10.92 -17.59 5.12
C VAL A 80 12.07 -17.16 4.19
N LEU A 81 12.10 -15.89 3.78
CA LEU A 81 13.17 -15.37 2.92
C LEU A 81 14.52 -15.36 3.64
N LEU A 82 14.55 -15.08 4.94
CA LEU A 82 15.75 -15.18 5.77
C LEU A 82 16.27 -16.61 5.81
N TRP A 83 15.39 -17.57 6.05
CA TRP A 83 15.74 -19.01 6.05
C TRP A 83 16.25 -19.48 4.69
N LEU A 84 15.66 -18.98 3.60
CA LEU A 84 16.13 -19.22 2.23
C LEU A 84 17.40 -18.44 1.87
N ARG A 85 18.04 -17.75 2.82
CA ARG A 85 19.24 -16.91 2.66
C ARG A 85 19.06 -15.76 1.64
N ARG A 86 17.83 -15.33 1.40
CA ARG A 86 17.50 -14.19 0.56
C ARG A 86 17.49 -12.90 1.41
N TYR A 87 18.63 -12.58 2.00
CA TYR A 87 18.76 -11.53 3.03
C TYR A 87 18.24 -10.17 2.61
N ALA A 88 18.48 -9.76 1.37
CA ALA A 88 18.00 -8.48 0.86
C ALA A 88 16.48 -8.42 0.74
N ASP A 89 15.90 -9.47 0.19
CA ASP A 89 14.45 -9.54 0.05
C ASP A 89 13.80 -9.59 1.44
N SER A 90 14.37 -10.37 2.36
CA SER A 90 13.94 -10.44 3.75
C SER A 90 13.98 -9.07 4.42
N ALA A 91 15.10 -8.35 4.31
CA ALA A 91 15.25 -7.01 4.88
C ALA A 91 14.26 -6.00 4.27
N ALA A 92 14.04 -6.04 2.95
CA ALA A 92 13.08 -5.17 2.29
C ALA A 92 11.64 -5.45 2.77
N ILE A 93 11.26 -6.74 2.89
CA ILE A 93 9.94 -7.12 3.39
C ILE A 93 9.76 -6.73 4.85
N ALA A 94 10.73 -7.00 5.72
CA ALA A 94 10.70 -6.61 7.12
C ALA A 94 10.54 -5.09 7.28
N LEU A 95 11.31 -4.32 6.50
CA LEU A 95 11.21 -2.86 6.49
C LEU A 95 9.82 -2.38 6.03
N CYS A 96 9.27 -2.96 4.95
CA CYS A 96 7.92 -2.64 4.48
C CYS A 96 6.85 -2.99 5.51
N THR A 97 6.98 -4.15 6.18
CA THR A 97 6.04 -4.63 7.19
C THR A 97 5.90 -3.65 8.35
N VAL A 98 6.98 -2.94 8.70
CA VAL A 98 6.98 -1.91 9.74
C VAL A 98 6.64 -0.53 9.18
N ALA A 99 7.27 -0.12 8.09
CA ALA A 99 7.19 1.25 7.56
C ALA A 99 5.80 1.61 7.04
N VAL A 100 5.08 0.65 6.41
CA VAL A 100 3.76 0.94 5.85
C VAL A 100 2.72 1.20 6.94
N PRO A 101 2.55 0.36 7.97
CA PRO A 101 1.66 0.67 9.09
C PRO A 101 2.10 1.91 9.89
N ALA A 102 3.40 2.12 10.09
CA ALA A 102 3.92 3.29 10.81
C ALA A 102 3.62 4.59 10.05
N GLY A 103 3.85 4.63 8.74
CA GLY A 103 3.53 5.77 7.90
C GLY A 103 2.01 6.04 7.83
N TRP A 104 1.20 4.98 7.73
CA TRP A 104 -0.25 5.11 7.85
C TRP A 104 -0.66 5.73 9.19
N LEU A 105 -0.11 5.24 10.31
CA LEU A 105 -0.42 5.74 11.65
C LEU A 105 -0.04 7.22 11.82
N ALA A 106 1.10 7.63 11.26
CA ALA A 106 1.54 9.02 11.28
C ALA A 106 0.56 9.96 10.57
N PHE A 107 0.13 9.61 9.35
CA PHE A 107 -0.90 10.38 8.62
C PHE A 107 -2.24 10.37 9.34
N HIS A 108 -2.63 9.22 9.89
CA HIS A 108 -3.88 9.03 10.60
C HIS A 108 -3.97 9.88 11.87
N ALA A 109 -2.84 10.06 12.57
CA ALA A 109 -2.75 10.94 13.72
C ALA A 109 -2.70 12.44 13.34
N TRP A 110 -2.08 12.75 12.19
CA TRP A 110 -1.87 14.13 11.76
C TRP A 110 -3.12 14.77 11.14
N LEU A 111 -3.94 14.02 10.36
CA LEU A 111 -5.14 14.52 9.70
C LEU A 111 -6.40 13.84 10.26
N PRO A 112 -7.02 14.40 11.30
CA PRO A 112 -8.28 13.90 11.81
C PRO A 112 -9.40 14.14 10.79
N ARG A 113 -9.90 13.05 10.20
CA ARG A 113 -10.98 13.09 9.22
C ARG A 113 -12.12 12.19 9.66
N PRO A 114 -13.36 12.70 9.81
CA PRO A 114 -14.51 11.87 10.12
C PRO A 114 -14.79 10.89 8.98
N ARG A 115 -15.23 9.69 9.34
CA ARG A 115 -15.67 8.65 8.39
C ARG A 115 -17.08 8.92 7.88
N PRO A 116 -17.54 8.25 6.79
CA PRO A 116 -18.94 8.28 6.40
C PRO A 116 -19.85 7.88 7.57
N VAL A 117 -20.91 8.64 7.78
CA VAL A 117 -21.90 8.33 8.86
C VAL A 117 -22.69 7.08 8.54
N ALA A 118 -23.20 6.40 9.55
CA ALA A 118 -24.03 5.19 9.42
C ALA A 118 -23.39 4.14 8.49
N GLY A 119 -22.11 3.84 8.71
CA GLY A 119 -21.40 2.78 7.99
C GLY A 119 -21.93 1.39 8.33
N PHE A 120 -21.78 0.44 7.40
CA PHE A 120 -22.16 -0.96 7.63
C PHE A 120 -21.22 -1.66 8.64
N VAL A 121 -20.07 -1.05 8.95
CA VAL A 121 -19.11 -1.51 9.96
C VAL A 121 -18.75 -0.30 10.83
N THR A 122 -18.87 -0.45 12.14
CA THR A 122 -18.47 0.60 13.10
C THR A 122 -16.95 0.62 13.24
N VAL A 123 -16.35 1.80 13.10
CA VAL A 123 -14.92 2.01 13.27
C VAL A 123 -14.70 3.35 13.97
N ASP A 124 -14.17 3.31 15.19
CA ASP A 124 -13.96 4.48 16.04
C ASP A 124 -12.55 5.06 15.86
N SER A 125 -12.22 5.48 14.65
CA SER A 125 -10.93 6.08 14.34
C SER A 125 -11.01 7.01 13.13
N ASN A 126 -10.00 7.83 12.90
CA ASN A 126 -9.92 8.74 11.75
C ASN A 126 -10.06 8.01 10.40
N GLY A 127 -10.47 8.72 9.36
CA GLY A 127 -10.70 8.15 8.03
C GLY A 127 -9.45 8.12 7.14
N PHE A 128 -8.66 9.18 7.13
CA PHE A 128 -7.57 9.33 6.15
C PHE A 128 -6.20 8.95 6.72
N PRO A 129 -5.37 8.30 5.90
CA PRO A 129 -5.69 7.51 4.71
C PRO A 129 -6.25 6.13 5.09
N SER A 130 -6.78 5.36 4.11
CA SER A 130 -7.24 3.99 4.35
C SER A 130 -6.06 3.03 4.57
N GLY A 131 -5.94 2.47 5.78
CA GLY A 131 -4.90 1.48 6.11
C GLY A 131 -5.02 0.20 5.29
N HIS A 132 -6.22 -0.37 5.14
CA HIS A 132 -6.47 -1.55 4.32
C HIS A 132 -6.00 -1.35 2.87
N SER A 133 -6.28 -0.18 2.30
CA SER A 133 -5.84 0.16 0.94
C SER A 133 -4.33 0.28 0.84
N ALA A 134 -3.67 0.86 1.86
CA ALA A 134 -2.21 0.98 1.90
C ALA A 134 -1.54 -0.40 1.99
N HIS A 135 -2.04 -1.28 2.86
CA HIS A 135 -1.53 -2.63 3.01
C HIS A 135 -1.72 -3.45 1.73
N ALA A 136 -2.89 -3.38 1.10
CA ALA A 136 -3.17 -4.11 -0.15
C ALA A 136 -2.26 -3.64 -1.31
N ALA A 137 -2.05 -2.34 -1.46
CA ALA A 137 -1.16 -1.80 -2.48
C ALA A 137 0.31 -2.19 -2.24
N ALA A 138 0.78 -2.10 -0.99
CA ALA A 138 2.13 -2.51 -0.62
C ALA A 138 2.35 -4.01 -0.84
N ALA A 139 1.43 -4.86 -0.38
CA ALA A 139 1.52 -6.30 -0.56
C ALA A 139 1.51 -6.71 -2.04
N GLY A 140 0.65 -6.07 -2.85
CA GLY A 140 0.61 -6.28 -4.30
C GLY A 140 1.92 -5.93 -4.98
N LEU A 141 2.51 -4.77 -4.67
CA LEU A 141 3.81 -4.36 -5.20
C LEU A 141 4.93 -5.33 -4.80
N ILE A 142 4.99 -5.71 -3.52
CA ILE A 142 5.96 -6.68 -3.00
C ILE A 142 5.85 -8.01 -3.75
N ALA A 143 4.63 -8.55 -3.90
CA ALA A 143 4.40 -9.79 -4.63
C ALA A 143 4.89 -9.70 -6.09
N VAL A 144 4.57 -8.60 -6.78
CA VAL A 144 5.04 -8.36 -8.15
C VAL A 144 6.57 -8.34 -8.21
N LEU A 145 7.23 -7.60 -7.32
CA LEU A 145 8.70 -7.47 -7.33
C LEU A 145 9.41 -8.80 -7.03
N LEU A 146 8.91 -9.58 -6.09
CA LEU A 146 9.47 -10.90 -5.76
C LEU A 146 9.32 -11.93 -6.89
N LEU A 147 8.21 -11.86 -7.61
CA LEU A 147 7.91 -12.77 -8.72
C LEU A 147 8.57 -12.34 -10.03
N TRP A 148 8.83 -11.04 -10.22
CA TRP A 148 9.30 -10.44 -11.47
C TRP A 148 10.46 -11.17 -12.14
N PRO A 149 11.54 -11.58 -11.41
CA PRO A 149 12.67 -12.27 -12.03
C PRO A 149 12.34 -13.67 -12.58
N ARG A 150 11.26 -14.28 -12.06
CA ARG A 150 10.84 -15.64 -12.40
C ARG A 150 9.80 -15.70 -13.50
N LEU A 151 9.18 -14.56 -13.81
CA LEU A 151 8.06 -14.49 -14.75
C LEU A 151 8.51 -14.06 -16.15
N ARG A 152 7.94 -14.69 -17.19
CA ARG A 152 7.98 -14.23 -18.57
C ARG A 152 7.08 -13.00 -18.73
N ARG A 153 7.16 -12.32 -19.89
CA ARG A 153 6.41 -11.08 -20.15
C ARG A 153 4.92 -11.19 -19.83
N THR A 154 4.25 -12.21 -20.32
CA THR A 154 2.82 -12.45 -20.02
C THR A 154 2.56 -12.64 -18.53
N GLY A 155 3.37 -13.44 -17.84
CA GLY A 155 3.27 -13.64 -16.40
C GLY A 155 3.46 -12.35 -15.59
N ARG A 156 4.34 -11.45 -16.03
CA ARG A 156 4.52 -10.12 -15.42
C ARG A 156 3.27 -9.26 -15.55
N VAL A 157 2.65 -9.25 -16.75
CA VAL A 157 1.39 -8.54 -16.95
C VAL A 157 0.29 -9.10 -16.06
N VAL A 158 0.14 -10.41 -16.01
CA VAL A 158 -0.85 -11.08 -15.14
C VAL A 158 -0.60 -10.74 -13.67
N ALA A 159 0.66 -10.79 -13.20
CA ALA A 159 0.99 -10.46 -11.81
C ALA A 159 0.65 -9.00 -11.46
N VAL A 160 0.94 -8.05 -12.35
CA VAL A 160 0.58 -6.64 -12.16
C VAL A 160 -0.93 -6.46 -12.14
N VAL A 161 -1.65 -7.04 -13.10
CA VAL A 161 -3.12 -6.95 -13.18
C VAL A 161 -3.76 -7.56 -11.93
N ALA A 162 -3.29 -8.72 -11.49
CA ALA A 162 -3.79 -9.38 -10.27
C ALA A 162 -3.54 -8.54 -9.02
N ALA A 163 -2.34 -7.94 -8.88
CA ALA A 163 -2.00 -7.07 -7.76
C ALA A 163 -2.87 -5.81 -7.71
N VAL A 164 -3.07 -5.16 -8.89
CA VAL A 164 -3.94 -3.99 -8.99
C VAL A 164 -5.40 -4.36 -8.71
N ALA A 165 -5.88 -5.48 -9.25
CA ALA A 165 -7.24 -5.96 -9.01
C ALA A 165 -7.48 -6.27 -7.53
N ALA A 166 -6.53 -6.95 -6.85
CA ALA A 166 -6.63 -7.24 -5.43
C ALA A 166 -6.67 -5.95 -4.59
N ALA A 167 -5.79 -4.99 -4.88
CA ALA A 167 -5.80 -3.69 -4.19
C ALA A 167 -7.11 -2.92 -4.46
N ALA A 168 -7.62 -2.96 -5.69
CA ALA A 168 -8.89 -2.33 -6.06
C ALA A 168 -10.07 -2.98 -5.31
N VAL A 169 -10.15 -4.31 -5.26
CA VAL A 169 -11.20 -5.05 -4.54
C VAL A 169 -11.21 -4.68 -3.05
N VAL A 170 -10.05 -4.67 -2.40
CA VAL A 170 -9.93 -4.24 -0.99
C VAL A 170 -10.35 -2.77 -0.83
N GLY A 171 -9.86 -1.86 -1.68
CA GLY A 171 -10.20 -0.44 -1.58
C GLY A 171 -11.68 -0.17 -1.82
N VAL A 172 -12.27 -0.76 -2.87
CA VAL A 172 -13.70 -0.64 -3.18
C VAL A 172 -14.57 -1.19 -2.04
N SER A 173 -14.15 -2.30 -1.42
CA SER A 173 -14.87 -2.84 -0.25
C SER A 173 -14.95 -1.83 0.91
N ARG A 174 -13.89 -0.99 1.11
CA ARG A 174 -13.89 0.03 2.16
C ARG A 174 -14.90 1.16 1.91
N VAL A 175 -15.06 1.55 0.63
CA VAL A 175 -16.08 2.53 0.22
C VAL A 175 -17.47 1.91 0.32
N ALA A 176 -17.65 0.69 -0.18
CA ALA A 176 -18.94 -0.01 -0.17
C ALA A 176 -19.43 -0.32 1.24
N LEU A 177 -18.53 -0.58 2.19
CA LEU A 177 -18.85 -0.75 3.61
C LEU A 177 -19.03 0.59 4.35
N LEU A 178 -18.88 1.74 3.67
CA LEU A 178 -18.94 3.09 4.26
C LEU A 178 -17.97 3.28 5.43
N THR A 179 -16.84 2.58 5.42
CA THR A 179 -15.78 2.75 6.42
C THR A 179 -14.78 3.81 6.04
N HIS A 180 -14.68 4.13 4.75
CA HIS A 180 -13.80 5.16 4.21
C HIS A 180 -14.44 5.90 3.03
N TRP A 181 -14.03 7.14 2.85
CA TRP A 181 -14.32 7.89 1.65
C TRP A 181 -13.48 7.41 0.47
N PRO A 182 -13.93 7.58 -0.80
CA PRO A 182 -13.13 7.26 -1.98
C PRO A 182 -11.72 7.86 -1.97
N SER A 183 -11.59 9.12 -1.56
CA SER A 183 -10.30 9.79 -1.47
C SER A 183 -9.37 9.20 -0.38
N ASP A 184 -9.91 8.65 0.73
CA ASP A 184 -9.11 7.92 1.72
C ASP A 184 -8.48 6.67 1.12
N VAL A 185 -9.23 5.98 0.27
CA VAL A 185 -8.78 4.76 -0.44
C VAL A 185 -7.64 5.09 -1.41
N VAL A 186 -7.82 6.15 -2.22
CA VAL A 186 -6.77 6.61 -3.15
C VAL A 186 -5.52 7.02 -2.38
N GLY A 187 -5.66 7.79 -1.30
CA GLY A 187 -4.55 8.15 -0.41
C GLY A 187 -3.83 6.94 0.16
N GLY A 188 -4.58 5.91 0.56
CA GLY A 188 -4.04 4.64 1.03
C GLY A 188 -3.22 3.92 -0.04
N TRP A 189 -3.76 3.75 -1.26
CA TRP A 189 -3.02 3.10 -2.36
C TRP A 189 -1.72 3.83 -2.70
N LEU A 190 -1.75 5.14 -2.80
CA LEU A 190 -0.57 5.96 -3.07
C LEU A 190 0.48 5.83 -1.97
N LEU A 191 0.05 5.90 -0.70
CA LEU A 191 0.95 5.76 0.44
C LEU A 191 1.60 4.38 0.50
N GLY A 192 0.81 3.31 0.37
CA GLY A 192 1.31 1.94 0.38
C GLY A 192 2.31 1.68 -0.75
N PHE A 193 1.98 2.12 -1.98
CA PHE A 193 2.89 2.05 -3.12
C PHE A 193 4.19 2.82 -2.88
N ALA A 194 4.11 4.05 -2.38
CA ALA A 194 5.27 4.90 -2.15
C ALA A 194 6.21 4.30 -1.10
N LEU A 195 5.67 3.95 0.07
CA LEU A 195 6.48 3.42 1.17
C LEU A 195 7.11 2.07 0.82
N ALA A 196 6.37 1.16 0.20
CA ALA A 196 6.93 -0.12 -0.22
C ALA A 196 8.03 0.06 -1.29
N SER A 197 7.83 0.97 -2.25
CA SER A 197 8.86 1.31 -3.25
C SER A 197 10.13 1.88 -2.61
N LEU A 198 9.97 2.77 -1.64
CA LEU A 198 11.11 3.36 -0.91
C LEU A 198 11.87 2.33 -0.08
N CYS A 199 11.17 1.42 0.60
CA CYS A 199 11.80 0.34 1.36
C CYS A 199 12.67 -0.55 0.45
N VAL A 200 12.14 -0.96 -0.69
CA VAL A 200 12.89 -1.77 -1.67
C VAL A 200 14.09 -1.00 -2.23
N ALA A 201 13.91 0.28 -2.56
CA ALA A 201 14.99 1.14 -3.05
C ALA A 201 16.09 1.33 -2.00
N ALA A 202 15.74 1.54 -0.73
CA ALA A 202 16.68 1.73 0.37
C ALA A 202 17.59 0.50 0.56
N VAL A 203 17.00 -0.69 0.59
CA VAL A 203 17.76 -1.95 0.70
C VAL A 203 18.68 -2.16 -0.52
N GLY A 204 18.18 -1.86 -1.72
CA GLY A 204 18.98 -1.93 -2.96
C GLY A 204 20.16 -0.98 -2.97
N MET A 205 20.03 0.25 -2.43
CA MET A 205 21.13 1.21 -2.28
C MET A 205 22.20 0.72 -1.30
N VAL A 206 21.78 0.22 -0.14
CA VAL A 206 22.72 -0.31 0.87
C VAL A 206 23.57 -1.43 0.28
N GLN A 207 22.97 -2.35 -0.46
CA GLN A 207 23.69 -3.45 -1.12
C GLN A 207 24.68 -2.97 -2.18
N SER A 208 24.30 -1.94 -2.94
CA SER A 208 25.18 -1.37 -3.96
C SER A 208 26.39 -0.71 -3.34
N CYS A 209 26.21 0.02 -2.24
CA CYS A 209 27.31 0.63 -1.47
C CYS A 209 28.25 -0.42 -0.86
N ALA A 210 27.69 -1.51 -0.30
CA ALA A 210 28.48 -2.59 0.29
C ALA A 210 29.37 -3.28 -0.76
N ARG A 211 28.82 -3.57 -1.94
CA ARG A 211 29.59 -4.16 -3.06
C ARG A 211 30.72 -3.24 -3.55
N TRP A 212 30.46 -1.93 -3.64
CA TRP A 212 31.48 -0.97 -4.05
C TRP A 212 32.68 -0.91 -3.07
N ARG A 213 32.40 -0.94 -1.76
CA ARG A 213 33.45 -0.98 -0.73
C ARG A 213 34.30 -2.24 -0.81
N SER A 214 33.70 -3.41 -1.01
CA SER A 214 34.44 -4.66 -1.11
C SER A 214 35.31 -4.78 -2.38
N SER A 215 34.94 -4.07 -3.46
CA SER A 215 35.74 -4.06 -4.70
C SER A 215 36.89 -3.05 -4.67
N GLY A 216 36.82 -2.00 -3.83
CA GLY A 216 37.84 -0.96 -3.70
C GLY A 216 38.97 -1.33 -2.73
N THR A 217 38.84 -2.42 -1.97
CA THR A 217 39.90 -2.89 -1.04
C THR A 217 40.80 -3.96 -1.62
N ALA A 218 40.59 -4.37 -2.89
CA ALA A 218 41.56 -5.21 -3.60
C ALA A 218 42.66 -4.33 -4.15
N ASP A 219 43.66 -4.06 -3.29
CA ASP A 219 44.91 -3.36 -3.62
C ASP A 219 45.74 -4.22 -4.59
N PRO A 220 46.24 -3.70 -5.71
CA PRO A 220 47.13 -4.45 -6.57
C PRO A 220 48.52 -4.42 -5.96
N THR A 221 48.97 -5.51 -5.37
CA THR A 221 50.40 -5.80 -5.16
C THR A 221 51.00 -6.38 -6.41
#